data_52d7a4d808ca94d5758cf3cb3dde4153
#
_entry.id   52d7a4d808ca94d5758cf3cb3dde4153
#
_cell.length_a   1.000
_cell.length_b   1.000
_cell.length_c   1.000
_cell.angle_alpha   90.00
_cell.angle_beta   90.00
_cell.angle_gamma   90.00
#
_symmetry.space_group_name_H-M   'P 1'
#
loop_
_entity.id
_entity.type
_entity.pdbx_description
1 polymer ?
#
loop_
_entity_poly.entity_id
_entity_poly.type
_entity_poly.pdbx_seq_one_letter_code
_entity_poly.pdbx_strand_id
1 'polypeptide(L)'
;MGFAGAHRRGELTALTLADVTLHSTDGLHVRLRTSKTDQEARGAVKALPYGRDPVTCPPCAYLRWRQILTAWDTAAGGAGRRAVLPVLRRQAADTGGGGAAEHDEDEPVLHCCRSTRLPEPADPARAVFPTVHKTGAVGARAMSGDAIAEMIQRRAAAAGFTPAQVDRLGGHSLRAGFVTEAFRAGADAHAIMRQTGHRSPVMLEVYAREHAPLVGNAVTRLGL
;
A
#
# COMPACT_ATOMS: atom_id res chain seq x y z
N MET A 1 -0.09 0.49 0.81
CA MET A 1 1.17 0.02 1.42
C MET A 1 2.02 -0.81 0.45
N GLY A 2 1.54 -1.91 -0.13
CA GLY A 2 2.36 -2.79 -0.97
C GLY A 2 3.10 -2.09 -2.11
N PHE A 3 2.41 -1.24 -2.87
CA PHE A 3 2.99 -0.43 -3.94
C PHE A 3 3.86 0.69 -3.37
N ALA A 4 3.30 1.65 -2.63
CA ALA A 4 4.03 2.82 -2.14
C ALA A 4 5.24 2.48 -1.24
N GLY A 5 5.19 1.39 -0.48
CA GLY A 5 6.31 0.89 0.33
C GLY A 5 7.25 -0.05 -0.43
N ALA A 6 6.95 -0.37 -1.67
CA ALA A 6 7.69 -1.37 -2.45
C ALA A 6 7.95 -2.66 -1.66
N HIS A 7 6.95 -3.09 -0.87
CA HIS A 7 7.09 -4.24 0.02
C HIS A 7 7.10 -5.55 -0.76
N ARG A 8 7.93 -6.48 -0.30
CA ARG A 8 7.82 -7.88 -0.70
C ARG A 8 6.57 -8.50 -0.06
N ARG A 9 5.96 -9.51 -0.71
CA ARG A 9 4.77 -10.18 -0.16
C ARG A 9 5.00 -10.73 1.27
N GLY A 10 6.18 -11.31 1.53
CA GLY A 10 6.53 -11.80 2.87
C GLY A 10 6.68 -10.68 3.90
N GLU A 11 7.15 -9.50 3.51
CA GLU A 11 7.20 -8.33 4.38
C GLU A 11 5.78 -7.91 4.77
N LEU A 12 4.82 -7.87 3.81
CA LEU A 12 3.43 -7.51 4.09
C LEU A 12 2.74 -8.50 5.04
N THR A 13 2.97 -9.80 4.85
CA THR A 13 2.35 -10.84 5.70
C THR A 13 2.87 -10.83 7.12
N ALA A 14 4.11 -10.35 7.33
CA ALA A 14 4.75 -10.30 8.64
C ALA A 14 4.41 -9.04 9.46
N LEU A 15 3.79 -8.01 8.85
CA LEU A 15 3.46 -6.76 9.53
C LEU A 15 2.39 -6.97 10.60
N THR A 16 2.67 -6.44 11.78
CA THR A 16 1.70 -6.29 12.87
C THR A 16 1.31 -4.82 13.05
N LEU A 17 0.25 -4.57 13.79
CA LEU A 17 -0.20 -3.19 14.06
C LEU A 17 0.85 -2.37 14.81
N ALA A 18 1.70 -3.00 15.62
CA ALA A 18 2.83 -2.36 16.30
C ALA A 18 3.94 -1.90 15.33
N ASP A 19 3.98 -2.43 14.11
CA ASP A 19 5.01 -2.10 13.14
C ASP A 19 4.67 -0.85 12.31
N VAL A 20 3.46 -0.29 12.45
CA VAL A 20 3.01 0.83 11.63
C VAL A 20 2.56 1.97 12.50
N THR A 21 3.29 3.09 12.43
CA THR A 21 2.97 4.32 13.16
C THR A 21 2.68 5.45 12.18
N LEU A 22 1.79 6.37 12.56
CA LEU A 22 1.51 7.60 11.81
C LEU A 22 2.32 8.73 12.42
N HIS A 23 3.26 9.26 11.63
CA HIS A 23 4.05 10.42 11.99
C HIS A 23 3.39 11.70 11.45
N SER A 24 3.37 12.76 12.24
CA SER A 24 2.62 13.98 11.92
C SER A 24 3.10 14.69 10.64
N THR A 25 4.39 14.63 10.35
CA THR A 25 5.01 15.29 9.17
C THR A 25 5.28 14.33 8.03
N ASP A 26 5.72 13.10 8.33
CA ASP A 26 6.32 12.20 7.34
C ASP A 26 5.32 11.22 6.71
N GLY A 27 4.17 10.99 7.36
CA GLY A 27 3.21 9.96 6.95
C GLY A 27 3.34 8.66 7.75
N LEU A 28 3.22 7.50 7.11
CA LEU A 28 3.38 6.23 7.82
C LEU A 28 4.84 5.83 7.90
N HIS A 29 5.28 5.47 9.09
CA HIS A 29 6.52 4.72 9.31
C HIS A 29 6.19 3.24 9.46
N VAL A 30 6.76 2.41 8.61
CA VAL A 30 6.57 0.96 8.57
C VAL A 30 7.87 0.28 8.95
N ARG A 31 7.90 -0.32 10.12
CA ARG A 31 9.06 -1.06 10.64
C ARG A 31 9.07 -2.48 10.08
N LEU A 32 10.11 -2.83 9.37
CA LEU A 32 10.40 -4.19 8.96
C LEU A 32 11.35 -4.81 9.98
N ARG A 33 10.92 -5.85 10.69
CA ARG A 33 11.74 -6.53 11.70
C ARG A 33 12.83 -7.37 11.06
N THR A 34 12.51 -7.99 9.94
CA THR A 34 13.43 -8.80 9.13
C THR A 34 13.13 -8.62 7.66
N SER A 35 14.16 -8.72 6.82
CA SER A 35 13.96 -8.77 5.38
C SER A 35 14.88 -9.83 4.77
N LYS A 36 14.56 -10.35 3.57
CA LYS A 36 15.39 -11.36 2.89
C LYS A 36 16.84 -10.90 2.68
N THR A 37 17.10 -9.60 2.70
CA THR A 37 18.42 -9.00 2.50
C THR A 37 19.07 -8.55 3.80
N ASP A 38 18.37 -8.64 4.94
CA ASP A 38 18.85 -8.26 6.26
C ASP A 38 19.16 -9.51 7.08
N GLN A 39 20.33 -10.10 6.82
CA GLN A 39 20.77 -11.31 7.50
C GLN A 39 21.10 -11.09 8.98
N GLU A 40 21.38 -9.84 9.37
CA GLU A 40 21.71 -9.46 10.74
C GLU A 40 20.49 -8.97 11.54
N ALA A 41 19.29 -9.06 10.96
CA ALA A 41 18.03 -8.63 11.57
C ALA A 41 18.06 -7.21 12.19
N ARG A 42 18.84 -6.30 11.60
CA ARG A 42 18.92 -4.90 12.05
C ARG A 42 17.58 -4.15 11.88
N GLY A 43 16.72 -4.72 11.05
CA GLY A 43 15.45 -4.11 10.68
C GLY A 43 15.62 -2.90 9.77
N ALA A 44 14.50 -2.41 9.26
CA ALA A 44 14.45 -1.20 8.45
C ALA A 44 13.14 -0.45 8.71
N VAL A 45 13.17 0.86 8.59
CA VAL A 45 11.96 1.67 8.59
C VAL A 45 11.75 2.21 7.18
N LYS A 46 10.55 2.01 6.63
CA LYS A 46 10.13 2.62 5.38
C LYS A 46 9.11 3.71 5.68
N ALA A 47 9.33 4.90 5.14
CA ALA A 47 8.36 5.98 5.20
C ALA A 47 7.44 5.95 3.98
N LEU A 48 6.14 6.11 4.21
CA LEU A 48 5.14 6.29 3.16
C LEU A 48 4.52 7.68 3.37
N PRO A 49 4.91 8.66 2.55
CA PRO A 49 4.51 10.04 2.76
C PRO A 49 3.01 10.25 2.56
N TYR A 50 2.53 11.39 3.03
CA TYR A 50 1.20 11.86 2.68
C TYR A 50 1.11 12.07 1.16
N GLY A 51 0.05 11.53 0.56
CA GLY A 51 -0.23 11.73 -0.87
C GLY A 51 -0.84 13.10 -1.15
N ARG A 52 -0.92 13.49 -2.42
CA ARG A 52 -1.66 14.68 -2.84
C ARG A 52 -3.17 14.41 -2.82
N ASP A 53 -3.59 13.27 -3.33
CA ASP A 53 -4.97 12.83 -3.43
C ASP A 53 -5.31 11.86 -2.30
N PRO A 54 -6.37 12.06 -1.51
CA PRO A 54 -6.78 11.19 -0.42
C PRO A 54 -7.15 9.77 -0.87
N VAL A 55 -7.55 9.57 -2.13
CA VAL A 55 -7.86 8.24 -2.69
C VAL A 55 -6.59 7.39 -2.81
N THR A 56 -5.49 8.00 -3.24
CA THR A 56 -4.20 7.32 -3.41
C THR A 56 -3.24 7.52 -2.24
N CYS A 57 -3.59 8.35 -1.26
CA CYS A 57 -2.77 8.64 -0.08
C CYS A 57 -2.57 7.41 0.81
N PRO A 58 -1.32 6.92 1.04
CA PRO A 58 -1.07 5.74 1.85
C PRO A 58 -1.54 5.87 3.30
N PRO A 59 -1.33 7.00 4.02
CA PRO A 59 -1.91 7.25 5.33
C PRO A 59 -3.45 7.19 5.35
N CYS A 60 -4.14 7.78 4.38
CA CYS A 60 -5.61 7.70 4.29
C CYS A 60 -6.08 6.26 4.12
N ALA A 61 -5.48 5.52 3.19
CA ALA A 61 -5.83 4.12 2.96
C ALA A 61 -5.59 3.25 4.20
N TYR A 62 -4.49 3.49 4.92
CA TYR A 62 -4.18 2.77 6.15
C TYR A 62 -5.16 3.10 7.27
N LEU A 63 -5.50 4.38 7.47
CA LEU A 63 -6.44 4.80 8.49
C LEU A 63 -7.84 4.20 8.24
N ARG A 64 -8.34 4.25 7.01
CA ARG A 64 -9.61 3.62 6.63
C ARG A 64 -9.61 2.11 6.96
N TRP A 65 -8.52 1.44 6.64
CA TRP A 65 -8.36 0.03 6.97
C TRP A 65 -8.34 -0.22 8.49
N ARG A 66 -7.62 0.61 9.25
CA ARG A 66 -7.56 0.51 10.71
C ARG A 66 -8.92 0.72 11.36
N GLN A 67 -9.74 1.62 10.86
CA GLN A 67 -11.11 1.82 11.35
C GLN A 67 -11.96 0.55 11.18
N ILE A 68 -11.82 -0.14 10.05
CA ILE A 68 -12.49 -1.42 9.78
C ILE A 68 -12.02 -2.49 10.77
N LEU A 69 -10.71 -2.65 10.96
CA LEU A 69 -10.16 -3.62 11.90
C LEU A 69 -10.61 -3.33 13.33
N THR A 70 -10.53 -2.09 13.77
CA THR A 70 -10.98 -1.69 15.11
C THR A 70 -12.46 -1.99 15.32
N ALA A 71 -13.32 -1.63 14.38
CA ALA A 71 -14.75 -1.93 14.48
C ALA A 71 -15.03 -3.44 14.55
N TRP A 72 -14.26 -4.24 13.81
CA TRP A 72 -14.37 -5.70 13.87
C TRP A 72 -13.91 -6.26 15.21
N ASP A 73 -12.74 -5.85 15.68
CA ASP A 73 -12.07 -6.42 16.85
C ASP A 73 -12.72 -5.99 18.16
N THR A 74 -13.40 -4.83 18.20
CA THR A 74 -14.13 -4.34 19.39
C THR A 74 -15.58 -4.82 19.46
N ALA A 75 -16.09 -5.47 18.40
CA ALA A 75 -17.47 -5.93 18.38
C ALA A 75 -17.68 -7.15 19.28
N ALA A 76 -18.63 -7.06 20.19
CA ALA A 76 -19.00 -8.16 21.09
C ALA A 76 -19.77 -9.28 20.37
N GLY A 77 -19.63 -10.52 20.84
CA GLY A 77 -20.53 -11.63 20.50
C GLY A 77 -20.66 -11.97 19.02
N GLY A 78 -19.59 -11.81 18.23
CA GLY A 78 -19.63 -12.13 16.79
C GLY A 78 -20.30 -11.08 15.90
N ALA A 79 -20.60 -9.89 16.44
CA ALA A 79 -21.26 -8.79 15.72
C ALA A 79 -20.32 -8.00 14.78
N GLY A 80 -19.08 -8.46 14.54
CA GLY A 80 -18.06 -7.73 13.77
C GLY A 80 -18.55 -7.23 12.41
N ARG A 81 -19.29 -8.05 11.65
CA ARG A 81 -19.86 -7.64 10.38
C ARG A 81 -20.83 -6.44 10.51
N ARG A 82 -21.67 -6.46 11.56
CA ARG A 82 -22.61 -5.35 11.81
C ARG A 82 -21.87 -4.08 12.22
N ALA A 83 -20.79 -4.20 12.99
CA ALA A 83 -19.98 -3.07 13.42
C ALA A 83 -19.19 -2.42 12.26
N VAL A 84 -18.77 -3.20 11.27
CA VAL A 84 -18.03 -2.69 10.10
C VAL A 84 -18.93 -1.95 9.10
N LEU A 85 -20.20 -2.33 8.94
CA LEU A 85 -21.10 -1.71 7.95
C LEU A 85 -21.24 -0.19 8.07
N PRO A 86 -21.43 0.41 9.26
CA PRO A 86 -21.48 1.88 9.40
C PRO A 86 -20.17 2.56 9.01
N VAL A 87 -19.02 1.90 9.30
CA VAL A 87 -17.69 2.42 8.93
C VAL A 87 -17.58 2.47 7.41
N LEU A 88 -17.93 1.40 6.70
CA LEU A 88 -17.88 1.34 5.25
C LEU A 88 -18.81 2.37 4.60
N ARG A 89 -20.03 2.55 5.13
CA ARG A 89 -20.98 3.55 4.62
C ARG A 89 -20.44 4.98 4.75
N ARG A 90 -19.85 5.30 5.90
CA ARG A 90 -19.20 6.61 6.12
C ARG A 90 -18.06 6.82 5.15
N GLN A 91 -17.16 5.83 5.03
CA GLN A 91 -16.03 5.92 4.11
C GLN A 91 -16.46 6.07 2.64
N ALA A 92 -17.56 5.44 2.25
CA ALA A 92 -18.11 5.59 0.91
C ALA A 92 -18.69 7.00 0.69
N ALA A 93 -19.33 7.59 1.70
CA ALA A 93 -19.82 8.96 1.65
C ALA A 93 -18.66 9.98 1.56
N ASP A 94 -17.60 9.78 2.37
CA ASP A 94 -16.43 10.66 2.40
C ASP A 94 -15.60 10.63 1.09
N THR A 95 -15.72 9.56 0.29
CA THR A 95 -15.00 9.43 -0.98
C THR A 95 -15.80 9.96 -2.17
N GLY A 96 -16.95 10.58 -1.93
CA GLY A 96 -17.87 11.01 -2.98
C GLY A 96 -18.30 9.79 -3.81
N GLY A 97 -19.54 9.31 -3.67
CA GLY A 97 -20.01 8.17 -4.46
C GLY A 97 -19.65 8.38 -5.92
N GLY A 98 -18.91 7.44 -6.52
CA GLY A 98 -18.21 7.53 -7.80
C GLY A 98 -19.06 7.97 -9.02
N GLY A 99 -19.43 9.22 -9.03
CA GLY A 99 -19.88 9.98 -10.17
C GLY A 99 -18.79 10.99 -10.47
N ALA A 100 -18.48 11.21 -11.72
CA ALA A 100 -17.70 12.35 -12.17
C ALA A 100 -18.44 13.65 -11.80
N ALA A 101 -18.42 14.00 -10.51
CA ALA A 101 -18.74 15.34 -10.07
C ALA A 101 -17.55 16.19 -10.52
N GLU A 102 -17.80 17.20 -11.31
CA GLU A 102 -16.88 18.30 -11.55
C GLU A 102 -16.43 18.79 -10.17
N HIS A 103 -15.24 18.37 -9.76
CA HIS A 103 -14.62 18.95 -8.58
C HIS A 103 -14.28 20.38 -8.92
N ASP A 104 -14.89 21.31 -8.19
CA ASP A 104 -14.45 22.69 -8.17
C ASP A 104 -12.98 22.68 -7.77
N GLU A 105 -12.08 23.18 -8.62
CA GLU A 105 -10.64 23.12 -8.43
C GLU A 105 -10.18 23.82 -7.15
N ASP A 106 -11.04 24.64 -6.54
CA ASP A 106 -10.77 25.41 -5.32
C ASP A 106 -11.26 24.74 -4.02
N GLU A 107 -11.97 23.58 -4.07
CA GLU A 107 -12.41 22.92 -2.84
C GLU A 107 -11.28 22.10 -2.22
N PRO A 108 -10.87 22.34 -0.95
CA PRO A 108 -9.77 21.63 -0.33
C PRO A 108 -10.12 20.16 -0.16
N VAL A 109 -9.41 19.31 -0.87
CA VAL A 109 -9.58 17.85 -0.79
C VAL A 109 -9.15 17.35 0.59
N LEU A 110 -10.12 16.95 1.41
CA LEU A 110 -9.91 16.59 2.81
C LEU A 110 -9.27 15.20 2.95
N HIS A 111 -8.07 15.18 3.53
CA HIS A 111 -7.39 13.95 3.92
C HIS A 111 -7.86 13.46 5.29
N CYS A 112 -8.54 12.31 5.36
CA CYS A 112 -8.98 11.74 6.64
C CYS A 112 -7.80 11.47 7.60
N CYS A 113 -6.60 11.24 7.08
CA CYS A 113 -5.39 11.04 7.89
C CYS A 113 -4.86 12.32 8.56
N ARG A 114 -5.36 13.49 8.18
CA ARG A 114 -5.01 14.77 8.81
C ARG A 114 -5.99 15.17 9.91
N SER A 115 -7.25 14.74 9.76
CA SER A 115 -8.36 15.11 10.67
C SER A 115 -8.68 14.03 11.70
N THR A 116 -8.27 12.79 11.47
CA THR A 116 -8.64 11.65 12.33
C THR A 116 -7.40 11.00 12.94
N ARG A 117 -7.40 10.84 14.25
CA ARG A 117 -6.35 10.11 14.96
C ARG A 117 -6.40 8.62 14.59
N LEU A 118 -5.22 8.01 14.43
CA LEU A 118 -5.11 6.56 14.25
C LEU A 118 -5.64 5.84 15.49
N PRO A 119 -6.62 4.92 15.36
CA PRO A 119 -7.11 4.15 16.48
C PRO A 119 -6.01 3.34 17.17
N GLU A 120 -5.96 3.38 18.49
CA GLU A 120 -5.06 2.50 19.24
C GLU A 120 -5.43 1.04 19.00
N PRO A 121 -4.48 0.13 18.76
CA PRO A 121 -4.79 -1.28 18.59
C PRO A 121 -5.10 -1.93 19.94
N ALA A 122 -6.19 -2.68 20.02
CA ALA A 122 -6.48 -3.51 21.20
C ALA A 122 -5.43 -4.62 21.36
N ASP A 123 -4.91 -5.14 20.26
CA ASP A 123 -3.79 -6.08 20.21
C ASP A 123 -2.72 -5.56 19.24
N PRO A 124 -1.57 -5.05 19.74
CA PRO A 124 -0.46 -4.60 18.91
C PRO A 124 0.16 -5.71 18.04
N ALA A 125 0.05 -6.97 18.44
CA ALA A 125 0.56 -8.13 17.69
C ALA A 125 -0.37 -8.57 16.55
N ARG A 126 -1.59 -8.01 16.49
CA ARG A 126 -2.55 -8.26 15.42
C ARG A 126 -1.94 -8.00 14.05
N ALA A 127 -2.15 -8.92 13.10
CA ALA A 127 -1.71 -8.75 11.72
C ALA A 127 -2.33 -7.49 11.07
N VAL A 128 -1.50 -6.72 10.36
CA VAL A 128 -2.00 -5.59 9.55
C VAL A 128 -2.91 -6.08 8.43
N PHE A 129 -2.58 -7.22 7.83
CA PHE A 129 -3.36 -7.85 6.76
C PHE A 129 -3.83 -9.22 7.21
N PRO A 130 -4.90 -9.30 8.02
CA PRO A 130 -5.49 -10.58 8.41
C PRO A 130 -6.22 -11.23 7.24
N THR A 131 -6.47 -12.52 7.35
CA THR A 131 -7.34 -13.23 6.42
C THR A 131 -8.74 -12.64 6.44
N VAL A 132 -9.35 -12.51 5.26
CA VAL A 132 -10.76 -12.10 5.12
C VAL A 132 -11.49 -13.19 4.34
N HIS A 133 -12.48 -13.80 4.99
CA HIS A 133 -13.30 -14.82 4.36
C HIS A 133 -14.27 -14.21 3.33
N LYS A 134 -14.73 -15.01 2.37
CA LYS A 134 -15.72 -14.57 1.35
C LYS A 134 -17.02 -14.00 1.93
N THR A 135 -17.35 -14.36 3.17
CA THR A 135 -18.49 -13.79 3.91
C THR A 135 -18.22 -12.42 4.51
N GLY A 136 -16.99 -11.89 4.37
CA GLY A 136 -16.53 -10.65 5.01
C GLY A 136 -16.03 -10.82 6.44
N ALA A 137 -15.97 -12.04 6.97
CA ALA A 137 -15.42 -12.29 8.30
C ALA A 137 -13.89 -12.07 8.29
N VAL A 138 -13.41 -11.29 9.26
CA VAL A 138 -11.98 -11.00 9.44
C VAL A 138 -11.40 -12.01 10.41
N GLY A 139 -10.40 -12.76 9.96
CA GLY A 139 -9.73 -13.78 10.77
C GLY A 139 -8.68 -13.19 11.72
N ALA A 140 -8.12 -14.06 12.57
CA ALA A 140 -7.05 -13.70 13.49
C ALA A 140 -5.66 -13.75 12.83
N ARG A 141 -5.45 -14.70 11.91
CA ARG A 141 -4.15 -14.95 11.28
C ARG A 141 -3.89 -14.01 10.12
N ALA A 142 -2.61 -13.71 9.87
CA ALA A 142 -2.17 -12.99 8.68
C ALA A 142 -2.55 -13.73 7.38
N MET A 143 -2.75 -12.99 6.32
CA MET A 143 -2.86 -13.54 4.95
C MET A 143 -1.56 -14.26 4.58
N SER A 144 -1.68 -15.33 3.78
CA SER A 144 -0.50 -15.94 3.14
C SER A 144 0.01 -15.07 1.99
N GLY A 145 1.25 -15.32 1.55
CA GLY A 145 1.79 -14.66 0.37
C GLY A 145 0.98 -14.93 -0.90
N ASP A 146 0.39 -16.12 -1.00
CA ASP A 146 -0.45 -16.48 -2.14
C ASP A 146 -1.80 -15.76 -2.09
N ALA A 147 -2.41 -15.64 -0.92
CA ALA A 147 -3.63 -14.84 -0.76
C ALA A 147 -3.42 -13.35 -1.10
N ILE A 148 -2.22 -12.81 -0.84
CA ILE A 148 -1.85 -11.46 -1.30
C ILE A 148 -1.77 -11.42 -2.84
N ALA A 149 -1.16 -12.41 -3.49
CA ALA A 149 -1.08 -12.47 -4.94
C ALA A 149 -2.48 -12.55 -5.58
N GLU A 150 -3.35 -13.43 -5.08
CA GLU A 150 -4.74 -13.53 -5.52
C GLU A 150 -5.52 -12.22 -5.30
N MET A 151 -5.29 -11.53 -4.20
CA MET A 151 -5.92 -10.23 -3.94
C MET A 151 -5.48 -9.21 -4.99
N ILE A 152 -4.18 -9.16 -5.34
CA ILE A 152 -3.66 -8.27 -6.39
C ILE A 152 -4.33 -8.58 -7.72
N GLN A 153 -4.41 -9.84 -8.12
CA GLN A 153 -5.05 -10.29 -9.35
C GLN A 153 -6.53 -9.89 -9.40
N ARG A 154 -7.28 -10.14 -8.33
CA ARG A 154 -8.69 -9.73 -8.24
C ARG A 154 -8.89 -8.22 -8.36
N ARG A 155 -7.99 -7.42 -7.78
CA ARG A 155 -8.05 -5.96 -7.89
C ARG A 155 -7.70 -5.47 -9.28
N ALA A 156 -6.73 -6.08 -9.93
CA ALA A 156 -6.38 -5.78 -11.31
C ALA A 156 -7.53 -6.11 -12.27
N ALA A 157 -8.16 -7.28 -12.12
CA ALA A 157 -9.34 -7.64 -12.90
C ALA A 157 -10.49 -6.62 -12.71
N ALA A 158 -10.75 -6.21 -11.45
CA ALA A 158 -11.76 -5.20 -11.14
C ALA A 158 -11.40 -3.81 -11.70
N ALA A 159 -10.12 -3.53 -11.92
CA ALA A 159 -9.63 -2.29 -12.56
C ALA A 159 -9.60 -2.37 -14.11
N GLY A 160 -10.12 -3.44 -14.71
CA GLY A 160 -10.24 -3.59 -16.16
C GLY A 160 -9.01 -4.17 -16.86
N PHE A 161 -8.05 -4.72 -16.13
CA PHE A 161 -6.94 -5.44 -16.75
C PHE A 161 -7.44 -6.70 -17.47
N THR A 162 -6.87 -7.01 -18.62
CA THR A 162 -7.20 -8.22 -19.37
C THR A 162 -6.78 -9.49 -18.62
N PRO A 163 -7.42 -10.64 -18.85
CA PRO A 163 -7.03 -11.90 -18.21
C PRO A 163 -5.54 -12.22 -18.37
N ALA A 164 -4.98 -12.02 -19.55
CA ALA A 164 -3.55 -12.25 -19.82
C ALA A 164 -2.62 -11.30 -19.03
N GLN A 165 -3.07 -10.09 -18.71
CA GLN A 165 -2.34 -9.18 -17.84
C GLN A 165 -2.46 -9.61 -16.39
N VAL A 166 -3.66 -10.00 -15.95
CA VAL A 166 -3.94 -10.47 -14.57
C VAL A 166 -3.10 -11.70 -14.25
N ASP A 167 -3.00 -12.68 -15.16
CA ASP A 167 -2.24 -13.90 -14.96
C ASP A 167 -0.74 -13.67 -14.74
N ARG A 168 -0.21 -12.55 -15.25
CA ARG A 168 1.20 -12.14 -15.03
C ARG A 168 1.42 -11.46 -13.69
N LEU A 169 0.35 -11.05 -13.00
CA LEU A 169 0.47 -10.36 -11.72
C LEU A 169 0.60 -11.36 -10.57
N GLY A 170 1.48 -11.03 -9.64
CA GLY A 170 1.73 -11.83 -8.46
C GLY A 170 2.24 -10.98 -7.30
N GLY A 171 2.69 -11.65 -6.25
CA GLY A 171 3.14 -10.97 -5.03
C GLY A 171 4.35 -10.04 -5.18
N HIS A 172 5.04 -10.08 -6.32
CA HIS A 172 6.17 -9.17 -6.62
C HIS A 172 5.75 -7.96 -7.48
N SER A 173 4.60 -8.01 -8.12
CA SER A 173 4.18 -7.03 -9.13
C SER A 173 4.03 -5.61 -8.57
N LEU A 174 3.55 -5.46 -7.32
CA LEU A 174 3.44 -4.13 -6.70
C LEU A 174 4.80 -3.46 -6.51
N ARG A 175 5.81 -4.24 -6.16
CA ARG A 175 7.18 -3.74 -5.98
C ARG A 175 7.83 -3.44 -7.34
N ALA A 176 7.65 -4.30 -8.32
CA ALA A 176 8.14 -4.08 -9.69
C ALA A 176 7.50 -2.83 -10.29
N GLY A 177 6.18 -2.69 -10.16
CA GLY A 177 5.44 -1.52 -10.59
C GLY A 177 5.92 -0.23 -9.91
N PHE A 178 6.20 -0.27 -8.60
CA PHE A 178 6.78 0.88 -7.90
C PHE A 178 8.13 1.30 -8.52
N VAL A 179 9.04 0.34 -8.78
CA VAL A 179 10.35 0.65 -9.38
C VAL A 179 10.18 1.30 -10.74
N THR A 180 9.31 0.72 -11.59
CA THR A 180 9.02 1.24 -12.93
C THR A 180 8.48 2.67 -12.87
N GLU A 181 7.45 2.91 -12.05
CA GLU A 181 6.84 4.23 -11.96
C GLU A 181 7.76 5.27 -11.29
N ALA A 182 8.59 4.86 -10.33
CA ALA A 182 9.57 5.74 -9.72
C ALA A 182 10.62 6.21 -10.75
N PHE A 183 11.11 5.31 -11.61
CA PHE A 183 11.99 5.71 -12.73
C PHE A 183 11.28 6.64 -13.69
N ARG A 184 10.04 6.35 -14.09
CA ARG A 184 9.25 7.21 -14.99
C ARG A 184 9.01 8.59 -14.40
N ALA A 185 8.86 8.67 -13.09
CA ALA A 185 8.76 9.94 -12.37
C ALA A 185 10.09 10.67 -12.15
N GLY A 186 11.21 10.12 -12.67
CA GLY A 186 12.53 10.73 -12.61
C GLY A 186 13.29 10.51 -11.30
N ALA A 187 12.86 9.57 -10.44
CA ALA A 187 13.59 9.24 -9.25
C ALA A 187 14.93 8.56 -9.57
N ASP A 188 15.99 8.95 -8.87
CA ASP A 188 17.29 8.33 -9.04
C ASP A 188 17.35 6.91 -8.43
N ALA A 189 18.30 6.09 -8.90
CA ALA A 189 18.44 4.72 -8.47
C ALA A 189 18.68 4.57 -6.96
N HIS A 190 19.40 5.50 -6.31
CA HIS A 190 19.65 5.45 -4.87
C HIS A 190 18.39 5.75 -4.06
N ALA A 191 17.55 6.69 -4.49
CA ALA A 191 16.26 6.95 -3.87
C ALA A 191 15.35 5.71 -3.97
N ILE A 192 15.32 5.06 -5.14
CA ILE A 192 14.58 3.81 -5.33
C ILE A 192 15.14 2.69 -4.45
N MET A 193 16.48 2.56 -4.36
CA MET A 193 17.14 1.58 -3.50
C MET A 193 16.79 1.76 -2.03
N ARG A 194 16.76 3.00 -1.52
CA ARG A 194 16.35 3.28 -0.14
C ARG A 194 14.95 2.76 0.16
N GLN A 195 14.01 2.97 -0.74
CA GLN A 195 12.63 2.52 -0.56
C GLN A 195 12.47 1.01 -0.74
N THR A 196 13.17 0.45 -1.72
CA THR A 196 13.04 -0.97 -2.07
C THR A 196 13.95 -1.88 -1.23
N GLY A 197 15.07 -1.37 -0.72
CA GLY A 197 16.12 -2.17 -0.07
C GLY A 197 16.87 -3.07 -1.05
N HIS A 198 17.07 -2.63 -2.32
CA HIS A 198 18.02 -3.28 -3.22
C HIS A 198 19.45 -2.92 -2.80
N ARG A 199 20.35 -3.91 -2.86
CA ARG A 199 21.76 -3.74 -2.49
C ARG A 199 22.62 -3.22 -3.64
N SER A 200 22.17 -3.39 -4.87
CA SER A 200 22.91 -3.00 -6.07
C SER A 200 22.03 -2.23 -7.04
N PRO A 201 22.51 -1.12 -7.60
CA PRO A 201 21.81 -0.39 -8.65
C PRO A 201 21.67 -1.22 -9.95
N VAL A 202 22.56 -2.18 -10.21
CA VAL A 202 22.50 -3.06 -11.38
C VAL A 202 21.17 -3.80 -11.48
N MET A 203 20.62 -4.23 -10.32
CA MET A 203 19.31 -4.89 -10.30
C MET A 203 18.17 -3.95 -10.70
N LEU A 204 18.34 -2.64 -10.51
CA LEU A 204 17.36 -1.64 -10.90
C LEU A 204 17.49 -1.24 -12.36
N GLU A 205 18.70 -1.27 -12.91
CA GLU A 205 18.96 -0.95 -14.32
C GLU A 205 18.19 -1.87 -15.27
N VAL A 206 17.98 -3.13 -14.89
CA VAL A 206 17.14 -4.07 -15.66
C VAL A 206 15.73 -3.50 -15.81
N TYR A 207 15.14 -3.01 -14.72
CA TYR A 207 13.80 -2.40 -14.74
C TYR A 207 13.78 -1.10 -15.57
N ALA A 208 14.82 -0.27 -15.45
CA ALA A 208 14.92 0.97 -16.21
C ALA A 208 14.94 0.70 -17.73
N ARG A 209 15.79 -0.25 -18.18
CA ARG A 209 15.92 -0.61 -19.59
C ARG A 209 14.65 -1.21 -20.17
N GLU A 210 14.00 -2.12 -19.44
CA GLU A 210 12.84 -2.85 -19.94
C GLU A 210 11.55 -2.03 -19.90
N HIS A 211 11.39 -1.14 -18.89
CA HIS A 211 10.10 -0.52 -18.61
C HIS A 211 10.10 1.00 -18.65
N ALA A 212 11.26 1.63 -18.68
CA ALA A 212 11.41 3.08 -18.77
C ALA A 212 12.60 3.48 -19.69
N PRO A 213 12.65 3.02 -20.96
CA PRO A 213 13.82 3.14 -21.83
C PRO A 213 14.21 4.57 -22.18
N LEU A 214 13.30 5.52 -22.02
CA LEU A 214 13.56 6.94 -22.27
C LEU A 214 14.12 7.69 -21.05
N VAL A 215 13.99 7.12 -19.86
CA VAL A 215 14.50 7.77 -18.64
C VAL A 215 16.02 7.71 -18.61
N GLY A 216 16.64 8.89 -18.54
CA GLY A 216 18.09 9.02 -18.58
C GLY A 216 18.72 8.68 -19.93
N ASN A 217 17.93 8.50 -20.98
CA ASN A 217 18.41 8.20 -22.30
C ASN A 217 19.08 9.45 -22.92
N ALA A 218 20.35 9.32 -23.36
CA ALA A 218 21.11 10.43 -23.93
C ALA A 218 20.45 11.00 -25.18
N VAL A 219 19.71 10.19 -25.94
CA VAL A 219 19.03 10.62 -27.16
C VAL A 219 18.03 11.73 -26.92
N THR A 220 17.34 11.69 -25.75
CA THR A 220 16.36 12.73 -25.37
C THR A 220 17.02 14.11 -25.16
N ARG A 221 18.34 14.15 -24.95
CA ARG A 221 19.12 15.40 -24.77
C ARG A 221 19.70 15.94 -26.06
N LEU A 222 19.66 15.16 -27.16
CA LEU A 222 20.22 15.55 -28.44
C LEU A 222 19.23 16.37 -29.30
N GLY A 223 17.97 16.47 -28.89
CA GLY A 223 16.95 17.21 -29.63
C GLY A 223 16.57 16.57 -30.99
N LEU A 224 16.78 15.26 -31.10
CA LEU A 224 16.45 14.48 -32.31
C LEU A 224 14.99 14.06 -32.32
#